data_bfecbf86b4c0e922256893292df873ea
#
_entry.id   bfecbf86b4c0e922256893292df873ea
#
_cell.length_a   1.000
_cell.length_b   1.000
_cell.length_c   1.000
_cell.angle_alpha   90.00
_cell.angle_beta   90.00
_cell.angle_gamma   90.00
#
_symmetry.space_group_name_H-M   'P 1'
#
loop_
_entity.id
_entity.type
_entity.pdbx_description
1 polymer ?
#
loop_
_entity_poly.entity_id
_entity_poly.type
_entity_poly.pdbx_seq_one_letter_code
_entity_poly.pdbx_strand_id
1 'polypeptide(L)'
;MKDYLAVTRAELDAQRTYSVPYVPVGAPLSQVEIDTLNDYLTLGSGLSCGAQRDAFEFELADFFGGLHVVSLANCTHALEIATHLAGIGKGDEVLASPLSYQANIAALLSIGAKVKFCDVDPNTLNISPESVASMISRNTKAVYLVHYGGMPADMTNISSIARENGAVLIEDCAHAVGTIYQGRSVGRYGLGCWSFQSYKNISTLGEGGALTTIDASLAARAAKIRSIEPDA
;
A
#
# COMPACT_ATOMS: atom_id res chain seq x y z
N MET A 1 -15.10 -14.53 22.06
CA MET A 1 -13.99 -13.74 21.50
C MET A 1 -12.73 -13.83 22.36
N LYS A 2 -12.80 -13.65 23.70
CA LYS A 2 -11.63 -13.82 24.60
C LYS A 2 -11.05 -15.24 24.57
N ASP A 3 -11.91 -16.27 24.54
CA ASP A 3 -11.47 -17.67 24.58
C ASP A 3 -10.80 -18.13 23.28
N TYR A 4 -11.24 -17.61 22.13
CA TYR A 4 -10.63 -17.89 20.83
C TYR A 4 -9.19 -17.36 20.76
N LEU A 5 -8.95 -16.13 21.23
CA LEU A 5 -7.60 -15.56 21.27
C LEU A 5 -6.69 -16.27 22.29
N ALA A 6 -7.24 -16.73 23.41
CA ALA A 6 -6.51 -17.49 24.41
C ALA A 6 -6.09 -18.87 23.90
N VAL A 7 -6.96 -19.59 23.20
CA VAL A 7 -6.66 -20.89 22.56
C VAL A 7 -5.58 -20.72 21.49
N THR A 8 -5.73 -19.76 20.61
CA THR A 8 -4.75 -19.49 19.54
C THR A 8 -3.37 -19.13 20.09
N ARG A 9 -3.31 -18.38 21.19
CA ARG A 9 -2.06 -18.03 21.87
C ARG A 9 -1.38 -19.22 22.53
N ALA A 10 -2.15 -20.09 23.17
CA ALA A 10 -1.64 -21.31 23.80
C ALA A 10 -1.12 -22.32 22.76
N GLU A 11 -1.81 -22.46 21.63
CA GLU A 11 -1.37 -23.31 20.52
C GLU A 11 -0.10 -22.78 19.85
N LEU A 12 0.03 -21.47 19.66
CA LEU A 12 1.24 -20.83 19.14
C LEU A 12 2.43 -20.98 20.10
N ASP A 13 2.20 -20.89 21.41
CA ASP A 13 3.24 -21.12 22.43
C ASP A 13 3.70 -22.58 22.50
N ALA A 14 2.82 -23.54 22.18
CA ALA A 14 3.13 -24.97 22.16
C ALA A 14 3.92 -25.41 20.90
N GLN A 15 3.86 -24.66 19.81
CA GLN A 15 4.51 -24.98 18.53
C GLN A 15 5.87 -24.28 18.31
N ARG A 16 6.48 -23.72 19.35
CA ARG A 16 7.72 -22.93 19.23
C ARG A 16 8.93 -23.76 18.78
N THR A 17 9.14 -23.80 17.47
CA THR A 17 10.41 -24.17 16.86
C THR A 17 11.09 -22.99 16.11
N TYR A 18 10.51 -21.80 16.16
CA TYR A 18 11.05 -20.62 15.46
C TYR A 18 11.95 -19.79 16.37
N SER A 19 13.13 -19.41 15.88
CA SER A 19 14.06 -18.52 16.56
C SER A 19 13.57 -17.05 16.59
N VAL A 20 12.65 -16.71 15.68
CA VAL A 20 11.97 -15.41 15.62
C VAL A 20 10.50 -15.63 15.95
N PRO A 21 9.98 -15.02 17.03
CA PRO A 21 8.58 -15.20 17.41
C PRO A 21 7.67 -14.51 16.37
N TYR A 22 6.65 -15.22 15.91
CA TYR A 22 5.56 -14.61 15.16
C TYR A 22 4.66 -13.83 16.13
N VAL A 23 4.58 -12.52 15.93
CA VAL A 23 3.67 -11.66 16.71
C VAL A 23 2.38 -11.51 15.90
N PRO A 24 1.25 -12.09 16.34
CA PRO A 24 0.00 -12.10 15.58
C PRO A 24 -0.77 -10.78 15.62
N VAL A 25 -0.24 -9.76 16.25
CA VAL A 25 -0.74 -8.38 16.29
C VAL A 25 0.41 -7.47 15.92
N GLY A 26 0.14 -6.41 15.19
CA GLY A 26 1.14 -5.39 14.83
C GLY A 26 1.85 -4.80 16.04
N ALA A 27 2.64 -3.76 15.85
CA ALA A 27 3.41 -3.15 16.90
C ALA A 27 2.53 -2.83 18.14
N PRO A 28 2.90 -3.30 19.34
CA PRO A 28 2.15 -2.95 20.55
C PRO A 28 2.26 -1.45 20.78
N LEU A 29 1.15 -0.82 21.17
CA LEU A 29 1.14 0.59 21.55
C LEU A 29 1.93 0.78 22.86
N SER A 30 2.80 1.77 22.88
CA SER A 30 3.46 2.22 24.10
C SER A 30 2.48 2.97 25.00
N GLN A 31 2.84 3.16 26.28
CA GLN A 31 2.02 3.93 27.20
C GLN A 31 1.86 5.39 26.73
N VAL A 32 2.89 5.96 26.12
CA VAL A 32 2.84 7.32 25.56
C VAL A 32 1.80 7.45 24.45
N GLU A 33 1.73 6.45 23.56
CA GLU A 33 0.72 6.43 22.48
C GLU A 33 -0.70 6.28 23.03
N ILE A 34 -0.88 5.44 24.06
CA ILE A 34 -2.17 5.25 24.74
C ILE A 34 -2.61 6.55 25.43
N ASP A 35 -1.72 7.22 26.16
CA ASP A 35 -2.02 8.45 26.86
C ASP A 35 -2.34 9.58 25.87
N THR A 36 -1.55 9.72 24.80
CA THR A 36 -1.79 10.69 23.72
C THR A 36 -3.17 10.46 23.06
N LEU A 37 -3.54 9.20 22.81
CA LEU A 37 -4.84 8.87 22.26
C LEU A 37 -5.98 9.24 23.23
N ASN A 38 -5.83 8.94 24.51
CA ASN A 38 -6.81 9.28 25.52
C ASN A 38 -7.02 10.81 25.62
N ASP A 39 -5.94 11.58 25.61
CA ASP A 39 -5.99 13.03 25.61
C ASP A 39 -6.74 13.55 24.38
N TYR A 40 -6.42 13.01 23.19
CA TYR A 40 -7.06 13.40 21.94
C TYR A 40 -8.56 13.07 21.91
N LEU A 41 -8.95 11.89 22.37
CA LEU A 41 -10.36 11.50 22.48
C LEU A 41 -11.13 12.38 23.48
N THR A 42 -10.46 12.82 24.53
CA THR A 42 -11.06 13.72 25.56
C THR A 42 -11.32 15.12 25.01
N LEU A 43 -10.51 15.59 24.06
CA LEU A 43 -10.73 16.89 23.38
C LEU A 43 -12.00 16.92 22.52
N GLY A 44 -12.51 15.78 22.08
CA GLY A 44 -13.81 15.63 21.43
C GLY A 44 -13.96 16.31 20.07
N SER A 45 -12.87 16.66 19.38
CA SER A 45 -12.91 17.33 18.08
C SER A 45 -11.85 16.80 17.11
N GLY A 46 -12.12 16.92 15.81
CA GLY A 46 -11.14 16.64 14.75
C GLY A 46 -10.82 15.16 14.51
N LEU A 47 -11.71 14.23 14.84
CA LEU A 47 -11.45 12.78 14.72
C LEU A 47 -11.32 12.28 13.28
N SER A 48 -11.87 13.00 12.30
CA SER A 48 -11.83 12.58 10.89
C SER A 48 -10.93 13.45 10.01
N CYS A 49 -10.61 14.64 10.46
CA CYS A 49 -9.73 15.58 9.76
C CYS A 49 -9.17 16.60 10.76
N GLY A 50 -8.09 17.30 10.38
CA GLY A 50 -7.50 18.34 11.23
C GLY A 50 -6.01 18.14 11.47
N ALA A 51 -5.46 18.84 12.46
CA ALA A 51 -4.03 18.97 12.69
C ALA A 51 -3.28 17.64 12.84
N GLN A 52 -3.91 16.60 13.43
CA GLN A 52 -3.26 15.30 13.60
C GLN A 52 -3.06 14.57 12.27
N ARG A 53 -4.07 14.63 11.39
CA ARG A 53 -3.94 14.09 10.05
C ARG A 53 -2.86 14.82 9.26
N ASP A 54 -2.87 16.13 9.31
CA ASP A 54 -1.92 16.97 8.57
C ASP A 54 -0.48 16.76 9.08
N ALA A 55 -0.30 16.60 10.40
CA ALA A 55 0.98 16.21 10.99
C ALA A 55 1.45 14.82 10.54
N PHE A 56 0.55 13.84 10.54
CA PHE A 56 0.84 12.48 10.09
C PHE A 56 1.27 12.44 8.61
N GLU A 57 0.56 13.15 7.74
CA GLU A 57 0.92 13.25 6.32
C GLU A 57 2.28 13.94 6.14
N PHE A 58 2.57 14.97 6.93
CA PHE A 58 3.85 15.68 6.90
C PHE A 58 5.02 14.79 7.37
N GLU A 59 4.86 14.10 8.48
CA GLU A 59 5.90 13.20 9.02
C GLU A 59 6.16 12.01 8.10
N LEU A 60 5.10 11.42 7.50
CA LEU A 60 5.26 10.37 6.51
C LEU A 60 5.93 10.88 5.23
N ALA A 61 5.63 12.10 4.80
CA ALA A 61 6.28 12.70 3.63
C ALA A 61 7.79 12.83 3.85
N ASP A 62 8.21 13.29 5.03
CA ASP A 62 9.63 13.36 5.41
C ASP A 62 10.26 11.97 5.49
N PHE A 63 9.60 11.02 6.17
CA PHE A 63 10.06 9.64 6.30
C PHE A 63 10.26 8.94 4.95
N PHE A 64 9.40 9.19 3.97
CA PHE A 64 9.51 8.64 2.62
C PHE A 64 10.42 9.46 1.69
N GLY A 65 11.15 10.44 2.22
CA GLY A 65 12.11 11.24 1.47
C GLY A 65 11.46 12.22 0.49
N GLY A 66 10.43 12.94 0.95
CA GLY A 66 9.79 14.04 0.25
C GLY A 66 8.71 13.63 -0.76
N LEU A 67 8.04 12.50 -0.54
CA LEU A 67 6.85 12.15 -1.32
C LEU A 67 5.65 12.98 -0.88
N HIS A 68 4.73 13.24 -1.79
CA HIS A 68 3.39 13.68 -1.42
C HIS A 68 2.63 12.50 -0.81
N VAL A 69 1.99 12.72 0.33
CA VAL A 69 1.25 11.71 1.08
C VAL A 69 -0.20 12.14 1.24
N VAL A 70 -1.11 11.22 0.98
CA VAL A 70 -2.54 11.37 1.26
C VAL A 70 -2.99 10.21 2.11
N SER A 71 -3.32 10.46 3.38
CA SER A 71 -3.81 9.45 4.32
C SER A 71 -5.22 8.99 3.95
N LEU A 72 -5.48 7.70 4.10
CA LEU A 72 -6.71 7.04 3.67
C LEU A 72 -7.17 6.03 4.73
N ALA A 73 -8.41 5.57 4.60
CA ALA A 73 -8.99 4.61 5.53
C ALA A 73 -8.23 3.27 5.56
N ASN A 74 -7.70 2.82 4.42
CA ASN A 74 -6.88 1.61 4.30
C ASN A 74 -6.18 1.54 2.95
N CYS A 75 -5.31 0.54 2.76
CA CYS A 75 -4.59 0.31 1.50
C CYS A 75 -5.53 -0.05 0.34
N THR A 76 -6.61 -0.77 0.58
CA THR A 76 -7.61 -1.09 -0.45
C THR A 76 -8.17 0.19 -1.07
N HIS A 77 -8.51 1.17 -0.24
CA HIS A 77 -8.95 2.48 -0.68
C HIS A 77 -7.86 3.24 -1.47
N ALA A 78 -6.59 3.09 -1.05
CA ALA A 78 -5.46 3.65 -1.81
C ALA A 78 -5.36 3.03 -3.22
N LEU A 79 -5.52 1.72 -3.33
CA LEU A 79 -5.51 0.99 -4.62
C LEU A 79 -6.69 1.41 -5.52
N GLU A 80 -7.89 1.60 -4.95
CA GLU A 80 -9.06 2.08 -5.69
C GLU A 80 -8.84 3.49 -6.23
N ILE A 81 -8.32 4.40 -5.40
CA ILE A 81 -7.99 5.77 -5.82
C ILE A 81 -6.88 5.76 -6.86
N ALA A 82 -5.83 4.95 -6.68
CA ALA A 82 -4.75 4.80 -7.65
C ALA A 82 -5.26 4.29 -9.00
N THR A 83 -6.18 3.30 -8.99
CA THR A 83 -6.88 2.80 -10.18
C THR A 83 -7.59 3.93 -10.93
N HIS A 84 -8.35 4.74 -10.19
CA HIS A 84 -9.08 5.87 -10.75
C HIS A 84 -8.12 6.94 -11.32
N LEU A 85 -7.09 7.31 -10.57
CA LEU A 85 -6.10 8.30 -11.00
C LEU A 85 -5.31 7.86 -12.23
N ALA A 86 -5.06 6.55 -12.37
CA ALA A 86 -4.43 5.96 -13.56
C ALA A 86 -5.38 5.93 -14.77
N GLY A 87 -6.64 6.32 -14.62
CA GLY A 87 -7.64 6.32 -15.70
C GLY A 87 -7.98 4.92 -16.20
N ILE A 88 -7.90 3.91 -15.34
CA ILE A 88 -8.24 2.53 -15.70
C ILE A 88 -9.76 2.37 -15.68
N GLY A 89 -10.30 1.81 -16.75
CA GLY A 89 -11.72 1.58 -16.93
C GLY A 89 -12.05 0.19 -17.45
N LYS A 90 -13.33 0.00 -17.76
CA LYS A 90 -13.84 -1.27 -18.28
C LYS A 90 -13.14 -1.69 -19.59
N GLY A 91 -12.56 -2.89 -19.57
CA GLY A 91 -11.91 -3.47 -20.74
C GLY A 91 -10.42 -3.13 -20.89
N ASP A 92 -9.91 -2.15 -20.13
CA ASP A 92 -8.48 -1.83 -20.09
C ASP A 92 -7.67 -3.01 -19.56
N GLU A 93 -6.47 -3.20 -20.12
CA GLU A 93 -5.56 -4.26 -19.72
C GLU A 93 -4.64 -3.78 -18.60
N VAL A 94 -4.50 -4.62 -17.56
CA VAL A 94 -3.60 -4.38 -16.43
C VAL A 94 -2.76 -5.63 -16.18
N LEU A 95 -1.45 -5.47 -16.09
CA LEU A 95 -0.55 -6.52 -15.63
C LEU A 95 -0.48 -6.51 -14.11
N ALA A 96 -0.49 -7.69 -13.49
CA ALA A 96 -0.46 -7.81 -12.03
C ALA A 96 0.37 -9.00 -11.56
N SER A 97 0.90 -8.92 -10.33
CA SER A 97 1.48 -10.07 -9.65
C SER A 97 0.39 -11.03 -9.18
N PRO A 98 0.53 -12.35 -9.37
CA PRO A 98 -0.38 -13.36 -8.81
C PRO A 98 -0.17 -13.54 -7.30
N LEU A 99 1.02 -13.23 -6.78
CA LEU A 99 1.31 -13.24 -5.35
C LEU A 99 1.00 -11.87 -4.76
N SER A 100 -0.25 -11.68 -4.34
CA SER A 100 -0.70 -10.45 -3.72
C SER A 100 -1.90 -10.70 -2.81
N TYR A 101 -2.22 -9.72 -1.98
CA TYR A 101 -3.51 -9.71 -1.32
C TYR A 101 -4.62 -9.41 -2.31
N GLN A 102 -5.79 -10.04 -2.13
CA GLN A 102 -6.92 -9.92 -3.06
C GLN A 102 -7.36 -8.48 -3.37
N ALA A 103 -7.08 -7.52 -2.50
CA ALA A 103 -7.42 -6.11 -2.70
C ALA A 103 -6.82 -5.53 -3.99
N ASN A 104 -5.61 -5.97 -4.39
CA ASN A 104 -4.98 -5.55 -5.64
C ASN A 104 -5.82 -5.87 -6.87
N ILE A 105 -6.53 -6.98 -6.83
CA ILE A 105 -7.31 -7.46 -7.98
C ILE A 105 -8.77 -7.04 -7.86
N ALA A 106 -9.31 -6.95 -6.65
CA ALA A 106 -10.71 -6.61 -6.42
C ALA A 106 -11.09 -5.26 -7.01
N ALA A 107 -10.25 -4.22 -6.82
CA ALA A 107 -10.46 -2.90 -7.40
C ALA A 107 -10.56 -2.95 -8.93
N LEU A 108 -9.69 -3.74 -9.58
CA LEU A 108 -9.66 -3.89 -11.03
C LEU A 108 -10.87 -4.67 -11.56
N LEU A 109 -11.25 -5.75 -10.89
CA LEU A 109 -12.40 -6.56 -11.28
C LEU A 109 -13.72 -5.79 -11.13
N SER A 110 -13.84 -4.96 -10.09
CA SER A 110 -15.07 -4.18 -9.83
C SER A 110 -15.39 -3.20 -10.94
N ILE A 111 -14.39 -2.68 -11.63
CA ILE A 111 -14.55 -1.76 -12.76
C ILE A 111 -14.55 -2.46 -14.12
N GLY A 112 -14.36 -3.77 -14.15
CA GLY A 112 -14.35 -4.59 -15.38
C GLY A 112 -13.07 -4.46 -16.19
N ALA A 113 -11.92 -4.16 -15.57
CA ALA A 113 -10.61 -4.23 -16.21
C ALA A 113 -10.22 -5.69 -16.49
N LYS A 114 -9.34 -5.87 -17.48
CA LYS A 114 -8.79 -7.18 -17.86
C LYS A 114 -7.44 -7.37 -17.18
N VAL A 115 -7.40 -8.22 -16.16
CA VAL A 115 -6.17 -8.54 -15.44
C VAL A 115 -5.44 -9.68 -16.13
N LYS A 116 -4.15 -9.48 -16.39
CA LYS A 116 -3.20 -10.51 -16.84
C LYS A 116 -2.14 -10.69 -15.77
N PHE A 117 -1.92 -11.91 -15.34
CA PHE A 117 -0.90 -12.21 -14.35
C PHE A 117 0.44 -12.46 -14.99
N CYS A 118 1.45 -11.74 -14.52
CA CYS A 118 2.86 -11.99 -14.84
C CYS A 118 3.46 -12.97 -13.84
N ASP A 119 4.42 -13.76 -14.27
CA ASP A 119 5.19 -14.62 -13.37
C ASP A 119 5.97 -13.82 -12.33
N VAL A 120 6.39 -14.50 -11.28
CA VAL A 120 7.23 -13.94 -10.22
C VAL A 120 8.63 -14.54 -10.27
N ASP A 121 9.62 -13.77 -9.82
CA ASP A 121 10.96 -14.27 -9.56
C ASP A 121 10.92 -15.19 -8.32
N PRO A 122 11.36 -16.45 -8.43
CA PRO A 122 11.29 -17.42 -7.33
C PRO A 122 12.18 -17.07 -6.14
N ASN A 123 13.16 -16.19 -6.31
CA ASN A 123 14.07 -15.79 -5.23
C ASN A 123 13.52 -14.62 -4.41
N THR A 124 12.77 -13.72 -5.05
CA THR A 124 12.23 -12.52 -4.42
C THR A 124 10.73 -12.56 -4.19
N LEU A 125 10.01 -13.45 -4.89
CA LEU A 125 8.56 -13.56 -4.94
C LEU A 125 7.87 -12.28 -5.49
N ASN A 126 8.64 -11.35 -6.00
CA ASN A 126 8.15 -10.17 -6.69
C ASN A 126 7.88 -10.45 -8.17
N ILE A 127 7.05 -9.62 -8.78
CA ILE A 127 6.77 -9.72 -10.23
C ILE A 127 8.07 -9.69 -11.04
N SER A 128 8.23 -10.62 -11.98
CA SER A 128 9.43 -10.71 -12.83
C SER A 128 9.43 -9.62 -13.90
N PRO A 129 10.52 -8.83 -14.02
CA PRO A 129 10.68 -7.86 -15.11
C PRO A 129 10.60 -8.51 -16.49
N GLU A 130 11.14 -9.72 -16.66
CA GLU A 130 11.11 -10.46 -17.93
C GLU A 130 9.68 -10.84 -18.30
N SER A 131 8.88 -11.27 -17.32
CA SER A 131 7.48 -11.57 -17.54
C SER A 131 6.69 -10.31 -17.90
N VAL A 132 6.93 -9.19 -17.19
CA VAL A 132 6.32 -7.89 -17.55
C VAL A 132 6.69 -7.50 -18.96
N ALA A 133 7.98 -7.56 -19.34
CA ALA A 133 8.46 -7.19 -20.68
C ALA A 133 7.83 -8.05 -21.79
N SER A 134 7.61 -9.33 -21.52
CA SER A 134 7.00 -10.24 -22.49
C SER A 134 5.50 -10.05 -22.68
N MET A 135 4.81 -9.52 -21.67
CA MET A 135 3.35 -9.42 -21.64
C MET A 135 2.82 -8.01 -21.87
N ILE A 136 3.64 -6.97 -21.62
CA ILE A 136 3.23 -5.58 -21.79
C ILE A 136 2.94 -5.25 -23.24
N SER A 137 1.91 -4.47 -23.49
CA SER A 137 1.52 -4.05 -24.82
C SER A 137 1.01 -2.60 -24.81
N ARG A 138 0.75 -2.04 -25.98
CA ARG A 138 0.15 -0.69 -26.12
C ARG A 138 -1.24 -0.58 -25.49
N ASN A 139 -1.89 -1.72 -25.18
CA ASN A 139 -3.19 -1.75 -24.51
C ASN A 139 -3.06 -1.81 -23.00
N THR A 140 -1.84 -2.03 -22.47
CA THR A 140 -1.59 -2.12 -21.04
C THR A 140 -1.62 -0.72 -20.42
N LYS A 141 -2.60 -0.48 -19.56
CA LYS A 141 -2.78 0.81 -18.85
C LYS A 141 -1.91 0.93 -17.62
N ALA A 142 -1.71 -0.18 -16.91
CA ALA A 142 -0.95 -0.17 -15.68
C ALA A 142 -0.25 -1.50 -15.40
N VAL A 143 0.78 -1.43 -14.57
CA VAL A 143 1.42 -2.58 -13.93
C VAL A 143 1.23 -2.45 -12.43
N TYR A 144 0.55 -3.42 -11.84
CA TYR A 144 0.36 -3.58 -10.40
C TYR A 144 1.42 -4.52 -9.85
N LEU A 145 2.30 -3.99 -9.04
CA LEU A 145 3.32 -4.78 -8.36
C LEU A 145 3.15 -4.71 -6.85
N VAL A 146 3.69 -5.71 -6.17
CA VAL A 146 3.76 -5.77 -4.70
C VAL A 146 5.23 -5.77 -4.32
N HIS A 147 5.61 -5.08 -3.26
CA HIS A 147 6.90 -5.28 -2.61
C HIS A 147 6.74 -6.39 -1.58
N TYR A 148 6.79 -7.64 -2.06
CA TYR A 148 6.39 -8.81 -1.29
C TYR A 148 7.26 -9.02 -0.04
N GLY A 149 6.62 -9.12 1.13
CA GLY A 149 7.32 -9.28 2.41
C GLY A 149 8.29 -8.13 2.76
N GLY A 150 8.14 -6.95 2.12
CA GLY A 150 9.06 -5.81 2.28
C GLY A 150 10.30 -5.88 1.38
N MET A 151 10.46 -6.95 0.59
CA MET A 151 11.51 -7.03 -0.44
C MET A 151 11.12 -6.12 -1.61
N PRO A 152 11.95 -5.14 -1.99
CA PRO A 152 11.62 -4.28 -3.12
C PRO A 152 11.63 -5.08 -4.44
N ALA A 153 10.64 -4.82 -5.29
CA ALA A 153 10.66 -5.29 -6.68
C ALA A 153 11.81 -4.61 -7.45
N ASP A 154 12.20 -5.16 -8.58
CA ASP A 154 13.22 -4.55 -9.44
C ASP A 154 12.66 -3.31 -10.14
N MET A 155 12.67 -2.20 -9.41
CA MET A 155 12.08 -0.95 -9.86
C MET A 155 12.85 -0.33 -11.02
N THR A 156 14.14 -0.63 -11.19
CA THR A 156 14.93 -0.13 -12.32
C THR A 156 14.37 -0.66 -13.63
N ASN A 157 14.22 -1.97 -13.74
CA ASN A 157 13.75 -2.60 -14.97
C ASN A 157 12.24 -2.40 -15.16
N ILE A 158 11.44 -2.63 -14.13
CA ILE A 158 9.98 -2.52 -14.24
C ILE A 158 9.54 -1.09 -14.57
N SER A 159 10.15 -0.06 -13.95
CA SER A 159 9.77 1.33 -14.25
C SER A 159 10.19 1.76 -15.65
N SER A 160 11.32 1.25 -16.17
CA SER A 160 11.72 1.51 -17.56
C SER A 160 10.73 0.89 -18.54
N ILE A 161 10.40 -0.40 -18.34
CA ILE A 161 9.45 -1.14 -19.19
C ILE A 161 8.08 -0.44 -19.20
N ALA A 162 7.56 -0.08 -18.03
CA ALA A 162 6.27 0.60 -17.91
C ALA A 162 6.29 1.96 -18.64
N ARG A 163 7.30 2.79 -18.40
CA ARG A 163 7.46 4.11 -19.03
C ARG A 163 7.56 4.02 -20.54
N GLU A 164 8.33 3.08 -21.09
CA GLU A 164 8.51 2.88 -22.52
C GLU A 164 7.22 2.48 -23.23
N ASN A 165 6.30 1.86 -22.50
CA ASN A 165 4.99 1.44 -23.00
C ASN A 165 3.83 2.37 -22.58
N GLY A 166 4.11 3.46 -21.87
CA GLY A 166 3.09 4.41 -21.42
C GLY A 166 2.17 3.87 -20.33
N ALA A 167 2.58 2.81 -19.63
CA ALA A 167 1.82 2.21 -18.53
C ALA A 167 2.13 2.89 -17.20
N VAL A 168 1.11 3.08 -16.36
CA VAL A 168 1.26 3.63 -15.00
C VAL A 168 1.71 2.52 -14.06
N LEU A 169 2.64 2.83 -13.14
CA LEU A 169 2.98 1.92 -12.05
C LEU A 169 2.08 2.16 -10.84
N ILE A 170 1.56 1.08 -10.27
CA ILE A 170 0.87 1.08 -8.99
C ILE A 170 1.61 0.10 -8.08
N GLU A 171 2.20 0.66 -7.02
CA GLU A 171 3.06 -0.05 -6.09
C GLU A 171 2.25 -0.40 -4.83
N ASP A 172 1.95 -1.68 -4.61
CA ASP A 172 1.43 -2.14 -3.32
C ASP A 172 2.59 -2.22 -2.32
N CYS A 173 2.63 -1.22 -1.46
CA CYS A 173 3.61 -1.05 -0.39
C CYS A 173 3.10 -1.54 0.98
N ALA A 174 2.04 -2.36 1.01
CA ALA A 174 1.41 -2.79 2.27
C ALA A 174 2.35 -3.56 3.22
N HIS A 175 3.46 -4.11 2.72
CA HIS A 175 4.50 -4.78 3.50
C HIS A 175 5.82 -3.99 3.54
N ALA A 176 5.86 -2.77 2.99
CA ALA A 176 7.11 -2.16 2.57
C ALA A 176 7.45 -0.84 3.31
N VAL A 177 6.78 -0.56 4.44
CA VAL A 177 7.12 0.63 5.25
C VAL A 177 8.57 0.49 5.72
N GLY A 178 9.41 1.49 5.34
CA GLY A 178 10.84 1.46 5.58
C GLY A 178 11.68 0.77 4.51
N THR A 179 11.05 0.18 3.49
CA THR A 179 11.79 -0.44 2.37
C THR A 179 12.46 0.61 1.51
N ILE A 180 13.76 0.41 1.28
CA ILE A 180 14.60 1.29 0.46
C ILE A 180 15.09 0.53 -0.77
N TYR A 181 14.94 1.13 -1.94
CA TYR A 181 15.50 0.67 -3.20
C TYR A 181 16.46 1.72 -3.74
N GLN A 182 17.72 1.35 -3.93
CA GLN A 182 18.81 2.25 -4.41
C GLN A 182 18.85 3.60 -3.67
N GLY A 183 18.78 3.56 -2.33
CA GLY A 183 18.88 4.73 -1.46
C GLY A 183 17.61 5.59 -1.36
N ARG A 184 16.49 5.14 -1.91
CA ARG A 184 15.22 5.87 -1.91
C ARG A 184 14.07 4.97 -1.45
N SER A 185 13.08 5.55 -0.76
CA SER A 185 11.86 4.81 -0.42
C SER A 185 11.16 4.29 -1.67
N VAL A 186 10.61 3.07 -1.60
CA VAL A 186 9.62 2.58 -2.58
C VAL A 186 8.33 3.41 -2.50
N GLY A 187 7.35 3.17 -3.37
CA GLY A 187 6.12 3.96 -3.45
C GLY A 187 6.31 5.33 -4.13
N ARG A 188 7.39 5.48 -4.90
CA ARG A 188 7.74 6.72 -5.61
C ARG A 188 7.83 6.61 -7.12
N TYR A 189 7.82 5.38 -7.64
CA TYR A 189 7.99 5.14 -9.08
C TYR A 189 6.68 5.29 -9.87
N GLY A 190 5.56 5.38 -9.13
CA GLY A 190 4.23 5.61 -9.65
C GLY A 190 3.29 6.11 -8.56
N LEU A 191 2.25 5.34 -8.27
CA LEU A 191 1.31 5.55 -7.17
C LEU A 191 1.57 4.48 -6.11
N GLY A 192 2.14 4.86 -4.96
CA GLY A 192 2.40 3.97 -3.85
C GLY A 192 1.17 3.83 -2.94
N CYS A 193 0.78 2.60 -2.63
CA CYS A 193 -0.38 2.29 -1.79
C CYS A 193 0.07 1.60 -0.51
N TRP A 194 -0.15 2.22 0.65
CA TRP A 194 0.38 1.81 1.94
C TRP A 194 -0.70 1.30 2.87
N SER A 195 -0.34 0.34 3.72
CA SER A 195 -1.23 -0.21 4.74
C SER A 195 -0.68 0.02 6.14
N PHE A 196 -1.54 0.54 7.01
CA PHE A 196 -1.31 0.68 8.45
C PHE A 196 -2.35 -0.13 9.24
N GLN A 197 -2.83 -1.20 8.65
CA GLN A 197 -3.77 -2.13 9.28
C GLN A 197 -3.10 -2.81 10.48
N SER A 198 -3.88 -3.23 11.48
CA SER A 198 -3.41 -3.74 12.79
C SER A 198 -2.35 -4.84 12.76
N TYR A 199 -2.18 -5.57 11.66
CA TYR A 199 -1.15 -6.60 11.50
C TYR A 199 0.12 -6.12 10.79
N LYS A 200 0.18 -4.82 10.44
CA LYS A 200 1.36 -4.25 9.76
C LYS A 200 2.43 -3.83 10.78
N ASN A 201 3.67 -3.68 10.31
CA ASN A 201 4.81 -3.27 11.13
C ASN A 201 4.65 -1.86 11.73
N ILE A 202 3.91 -0.97 11.06
CA ILE A 202 3.37 0.26 11.63
C ILE A 202 1.86 0.19 11.47
N SER A 203 1.12 0.41 12.55
CA SER A 203 -0.34 0.26 12.53
C SER A 203 -1.05 1.43 13.20
N THR A 204 -2.26 1.71 12.73
CA THR A 204 -3.22 2.64 13.31
C THR A 204 -4.37 1.85 13.89
N LEU A 205 -4.45 1.62 15.17
CA LEU A 205 -5.49 0.95 15.98
C LEU A 205 -6.37 -0.14 15.33
N GLY A 206 -6.56 -0.16 14.03
CA GLY A 206 -7.41 -1.11 13.29
C GLY A 206 -7.13 -1.04 11.80
N GLU A 207 -7.63 -0.01 11.17
CA GLU A 207 -7.48 0.24 9.74
C GLU A 207 -6.76 1.57 9.50
N GLY A 208 -5.95 1.62 8.48
CA GLY A 208 -5.26 2.83 8.02
C GLY A 208 -4.51 2.57 6.74
N GLY A 209 -4.31 3.61 5.95
CA GLY A 209 -3.56 3.54 4.71
C GLY A 209 -3.10 4.92 4.25
N ALA A 210 -2.33 4.94 3.18
CA ALA A 210 -1.96 6.15 2.48
C ALA A 210 -1.71 5.87 1.00
N LEU A 211 -1.82 6.94 0.20
CA LEU A 211 -1.33 6.98 -1.17
C LEU A 211 -0.15 7.93 -1.23
N THR A 212 0.90 7.54 -1.95
CA THR A 212 2.08 8.37 -2.17
C THR A 212 2.36 8.55 -3.66
N THR A 213 2.93 9.69 -4.02
CA THR A 213 3.39 10.01 -5.38
C THR A 213 4.42 11.14 -5.35
N ILE A 214 5.21 11.26 -6.41
CA ILE A 214 6.08 12.42 -6.65
C ILE A 214 5.33 13.57 -7.35
N ASP A 215 4.13 13.32 -7.87
CA ASP A 215 3.32 14.28 -8.63
C ASP A 215 2.32 14.99 -7.72
N ALA A 216 2.56 16.27 -7.49
CA ALA A 216 1.70 17.10 -6.64
C ALA A 216 0.26 17.22 -7.18
N SER A 217 0.05 17.13 -8.49
CA SER A 217 -1.29 17.21 -9.07
C SER A 217 -2.09 15.95 -8.80
N LEU A 218 -1.46 14.78 -8.91
CA LEU A 218 -2.08 13.51 -8.55
C LEU A 218 -2.40 13.43 -7.05
N ALA A 219 -1.50 13.92 -6.20
CA ALA A 219 -1.75 14.00 -4.77
C ALA A 219 -2.94 14.91 -4.43
N ALA A 220 -3.04 16.07 -5.07
CA ALA A 220 -4.17 16.99 -4.89
C ALA A 220 -5.50 16.35 -5.33
N ARG A 221 -5.50 15.63 -6.46
CA ARG A 221 -6.68 14.87 -6.92
C ARG A 221 -7.05 13.76 -5.94
N ALA A 222 -6.07 13.00 -5.46
CA ALA A 222 -6.31 11.96 -4.43
C ALA A 222 -6.96 12.55 -3.17
N ALA A 223 -6.48 13.72 -2.71
CA ALA A 223 -7.01 14.41 -1.54
C ALA A 223 -8.47 14.86 -1.74
N LYS A 224 -8.82 15.34 -2.94
CA LYS A 224 -10.21 15.67 -3.30
C LYS A 224 -11.11 14.43 -3.27
N ILE A 225 -10.68 13.32 -3.90
CA ILE A 225 -11.44 12.07 -3.91
C ILE A 225 -11.68 11.58 -2.48
N ARG A 226 -10.64 11.61 -1.62
CA ARG A 226 -10.76 11.28 -0.19
C ARG A 226 -11.86 12.10 0.49
N SER A 227 -11.96 13.38 0.18
CA SER A 227 -12.92 14.31 0.77
C SER A 227 -14.29 14.31 0.07
N ILE A 228 -14.51 13.37 -0.85
CA ILE A 228 -15.76 13.27 -1.66
C ILE A 228 -15.99 14.53 -2.50
N GLU A 229 -14.94 15.23 -2.87
CA GLU A 229 -14.98 16.34 -3.78
C GLU A 229 -14.84 15.84 -5.23
N PRO A 230 -15.50 16.47 -6.21
CA PRO A 230 -15.32 16.09 -7.61
C PRO A 230 -13.86 16.18 -8.04
N ASP A 231 -13.36 15.12 -8.69
CA ASP A 231 -12.10 15.13 -9.40
C ASP A 231 -12.34 15.82 -10.76
N ALA A 232 -12.00 17.10 -10.87
CA ALA A 232 -12.22 17.91 -12.05
C ALA A 232 -11.00 17.86 -12.98
#